data_6b059636d254affd40a872c94cbf8d5d
#
_entry.id   6b059636d254affd40a872c94cbf8d5d
#
_cell.length_a   1.000
_cell.length_b   1.000
_cell.length_c   1.000
_cell.angle_alpha   90.00
_cell.angle_beta   90.00
_cell.angle_gamma   90.00
#
_symmetry.space_group_name_H-M   'P 1'
#
loop_
_entity.id
_entity.type
_entity.pdbx_description
1 polymer ?
#
loop_
_entity_poly.entity_id
_entity_poly.type
_entity_poly.pdbx_seq_one_letter_code
_entity_poly.pdbx_strand_id
1 'polypeptide(L)'
;MLDHVGIPVSDYTRSKGFYLRAFAPLGYDLVLEVSSKETGGHSHAGFGTKGRPQFWIGSGKPIIGSVHFAFMAKDRTAVDAFYAAALKAGGKDNGPPGLRPHYHANYYGAFVLDPDGHNIEAVCHLPA
;
A
#
# COMPACT_ATOMS: atom_id res chain seq x y z
N MET A 1 -7.30 -7.71 -16.50
CA MET A 1 -7.07 -7.23 -15.11
C MET A 1 -5.61 -7.40 -14.73
N LEU A 2 -5.08 -6.53 -13.89
CA LEU A 2 -3.66 -6.60 -13.51
C LEU A 2 -3.36 -7.86 -12.70
N ASP A 3 -2.28 -8.55 -13.04
CA ASP A 3 -1.73 -9.61 -12.21
C ASP A 3 -0.92 -9.01 -11.06
N HIS A 4 -0.02 -8.10 -11.39
CA HIS A 4 0.77 -7.39 -10.40
C HIS A 4 1.20 -6.04 -10.93
N VAL A 5 1.64 -5.16 -10.03
CA VAL A 5 2.19 -3.86 -10.35
C VAL A 5 3.42 -3.63 -9.48
N GLY A 6 4.37 -2.86 -9.97
CA GLY A 6 5.57 -2.54 -9.21
C GLY A 6 5.97 -1.09 -9.38
N ILE A 7 6.54 -0.52 -8.32
CA ILE A 7 7.05 0.85 -8.35
C ILE A 7 8.46 0.90 -7.75
N PRO A 8 9.33 1.72 -8.31
CA PRO A 8 10.61 2.01 -7.66
C PRO A 8 10.39 2.93 -6.47
N VAL A 9 11.20 2.76 -5.43
CA VAL A 9 11.15 3.58 -4.21
C VAL A 9 12.52 4.19 -3.94
N SER A 10 12.53 5.35 -3.29
CA SER A 10 13.77 6.08 -3.02
C SER A 10 14.59 5.45 -1.90
N ASP A 11 13.92 4.85 -0.91
CA ASP A 11 14.55 4.21 0.24
C ASP A 11 13.86 2.88 0.49
N TYR A 12 14.48 1.82 0.01
CA TYR A 12 13.89 0.48 0.03
C TYR A 12 13.53 0.02 1.45
N THR A 13 14.46 0.18 2.40
CA THR A 13 14.25 -0.26 3.78
C THR A 13 13.09 0.48 4.44
N ARG A 14 13.03 1.79 4.23
CA ARG A 14 11.95 2.62 4.79
C ARG A 14 10.60 2.27 4.18
N SER A 15 10.53 2.17 2.86
CA SER A 15 9.27 1.85 2.17
C SER A 15 8.81 0.43 2.49
N LYS A 16 9.72 -0.53 2.57
CA LYS A 16 9.39 -1.89 2.99
C LYS A 16 8.76 -1.90 4.39
N GLY A 17 9.37 -1.20 5.34
CA GLY A 17 8.82 -1.09 6.69
C GLY A 17 7.45 -0.44 6.73
N PHE A 18 7.25 0.60 5.92
CA PHE A 18 5.96 1.27 5.80
C PHE A 18 4.88 0.29 5.30
N TYR A 19 5.12 -0.38 4.17
CA TYR A 19 4.12 -1.28 3.59
C TYR A 19 3.86 -2.52 4.43
N LEU A 20 4.88 -3.06 5.10
CA LEU A 20 4.67 -4.16 6.03
C LEU A 20 3.63 -3.81 7.10
N ARG A 21 3.72 -2.62 7.67
CA ARG A 21 2.83 -2.18 8.73
C ARG A 21 1.47 -1.75 8.21
N ALA A 22 1.44 -1.00 7.12
CA ALA A 22 0.19 -0.49 6.55
C ALA A 22 -0.67 -1.61 5.97
N PHE A 23 -0.05 -2.63 5.40
CA PHE A 23 -0.75 -3.75 4.76
C PHE A 23 -1.20 -4.83 5.73
N ALA A 24 -0.60 -4.94 6.91
CA ALA A 24 -0.98 -5.96 7.87
C ALA A 24 -2.48 -5.93 8.21
N PRO A 25 -3.09 -4.77 8.51
CA PRO A 25 -4.53 -4.72 8.76
C PRO A 25 -5.41 -5.09 7.56
N LEU A 26 -4.87 -5.03 6.35
CA LEU A 26 -5.59 -5.41 5.14
C LEU A 26 -5.45 -6.91 4.83
N GLY A 27 -4.62 -7.63 5.59
CA GLY A 27 -4.37 -9.03 5.34
C GLY A 27 -3.37 -9.30 4.21
N TYR A 28 -2.58 -8.30 3.83
CA TYR A 28 -1.53 -8.46 2.83
C TYR A 28 -0.19 -8.69 3.51
N ASP A 29 0.49 -9.73 3.08
CA ASP A 29 1.76 -10.16 3.66
C ASP A 29 2.92 -9.84 2.72
N LEU A 30 4.12 -9.77 3.28
CA LEU A 30 5.33 -9.85 2.45
C LEU A 30 5.46 -11.28 1.97
N VAL A 31 5.20 -11.50 0.68
CA VAL A 31 5.16 -12.83 0.08
C VAL A 31 6.53 -13.25 -0.39
N LEU A 32 7.25 -12.33 -1.02
CA LEU A 32 8.53 -12.66 -1.64
C LEU A 32 9.45 -11.44 -1.55
N GLU A 33 10.71 -11.71 -1.25
CA GLU A 33 11.74 -10.68 -1.24
C GLU A 33 12.94 -11.18 -2.01
N VAL A 34 13.45 -10.34 -2.93
CA VAL A 34 14.65 -10.63 -3.70
C VAL A 34 15.71 -9.61 -3.29
N SER A 35 16.83 -10.08 -2.75
CA SER A 35 17.87 -9.20 -2.24
C SER A 35 18.76 -8.64 -3.33
N SER A 36 19.48 -7.58 -3.00
CA SER A 36 20.48 -7.00 -3.89
C SER A 36 21.61 -7.98 -4.21
N LYS A 37 21.88 -8.92 -3.33
CA LYS A 37 22.88 -9.98 -3.57
C LYS A 37 22.46 -10.91 -4.71
N GLU A 38 21.16 -11.21 -4.80
CA GLU A 38 20.62 -12.10 -5.81
C GLU A 38 20.48 -11.42 -7.17
N THR A 39 20.21 -10.12 -7.19
CA THR A 39 19.94 -9.38 -8.44
C THR A 39 21.14 -8.58 -8.96
N GLY A 40 22.24 -8.52 -8.22
CA GLY A 40 23.40 -7.73 -8.60
C GLY A 40 23.29 -6.24 -8.31
N GLY A 41 22.44 -5.84 -7.35
CA GLY A 41 22.37 -4.45 -6.91
C GLY A 41 20.98 -3.91 -6.64
N HIS A 42 19.94 -4.69 -6.87
CA HIS A 42 18.55 -4.27 -6.66
C HIS A 42 17.86 -5.15 -5.64
N SER A 43 17.03 -4.54 -4.81
CA SER A 43 16.18 -5.26 -3.87
C SER A 43 14.71 -5.06 -4.27
N HIS A 44 13.92 -6.11 -4.13
CA HIS A 44 12.50 -6.09 -4.45
C HIS A 44 11.70 -6.78 -3.35
N ALA A 45 10.58 -6.22 -2.98
CA ALA A 45 9.64 -6.82 -2.04
C ALA A 45 8.25 -6.90 -2.68
N GLY A 46 7.67 -8.08 -2.65
CA GLY A 46 6.32 -8.32 -3.20
C GLY A 46 5.34 -8.64 -2.08
N PHE A 47 4.24 -7.89 -2.07
CA PHE A 47 3.18 -8.00 -1.06
C PHE A 47 1.91 -8.50 -1.71
N GLY A 48 1.14 -9.28 -0.96
CA GLY A 48 -0.13 -9.79 -1.46
C GLY A 48 -0.80 -10.74 -0.50
N THR A 49 -1.76 -11.49 -1.02
CA THR A 49 -2.54 -12.46 -0.26
C THR A 49 -2.36 -13.85 -0.83
N LYS A 50 -2.58 -14.87 0.01
CA LYS A 50 -2.59 -16.29 -0.41
C LYS A 50 -1.33 -16.69 -1.18
N GLY A 51 -0.17 -16.19 -0.75
CA GLY A 51 1.10 -16.52 -1.39
C GLY A 51 1.32 -15.91 -2.77
N ARG A 52 0.50 -14.94 -3.17
CA ARG A 52 0.61 -14.29 -4.50
C ARG A 52 1.09 -12.85 -4.32
N PRO A 53 2.30 -12.50 -4.78
CA PRO A 53 2.75 -11.12 -4.75
C PRO A 53 2.04 -10.32 -5.84
N GLN A 54 1.34 -9.27 -5.46
CA GLN A 54 0.53 -8.46 -6.37
C GLN A 54 0.99 -7.00 -6.43
N PHE A 55 1.64 -6.53 -5.38
CA PHE A 55 2.19 -5.18 -5.32
C PHE A 55 3.67 -5.26 -4.96
N TRP A 56 4.52 -4.75 -5.85
CA TRP A 56 5.97 -4.80 -5.71
C TRP A 56 6.55 -3.42 -5.49
N ILE A 57 7.53 -3.34 -4.60
CA ILE A 57 8.41 -2.18 -4.50
C ILE A 57 9.83 -2.63 -4.81
N GLY A 58 10.61 -1.75 -5.40
CA GLY A 58 12.00 -2.06 -5.74
C GLY A 58 12.90 -0.87 -5.52
N SER A 59 14.16 -1.13 -5.19
CA SER A 59 15.17 -0.08 -5.12
C SER A 59 15.43 0.46 -6.53
N GLY A 60 15.63 1.77 -6.64
CA GLY A 60 15.90 2.39 -7.93
C GLY A 60 15.59 3.87 -7.93
N LYS A 61 15.50 4.46 -9.10
CA LYS A 61 15.11 5.86 -9.24
C LYS A 61 13.62 6.01 -8.96
N PRO A 62 13.23 6.86 -8.01
CA PRO A 62 11.81 7.09 -7.76
C PRO A 62 11.12 7.75 -8.95
N ILE A 63 9.83 7.53 -9.06
CA ILE A 63 9.00 8.16 -10.08
C ILE A 63 8.93 9.66 -9.79
N ILE A 64 9.09 10.48 -10.83
CA ILE A 64 8.85 11.91 -10.72
C ILE A 64 7.35 12.15 -10.75
N GLY A 65 6.82 12.83 -9.73
CA GLY A 65 5.40 12.98 -9.51
C GLY A 65 4.90 11.93 -8.52
N SER A 66 3.62 11.61 -8.59
CA SER A 66 3.04 10.61 -7.70
C SER A 66 2.10 9.67 -8.46
N VAL A 67 1.93 8.49 -7.90
CA VAL A 67 0.95 7.51 -8.38
C VAL A 67 -0.11 7.29 -7.31
N HIS A 68 -1.23 6.73 -7.71
CA HIS A 68 -2.33 6.40 -6.82
C HIS A 68 -2.66 4.91 -6.95
N PHE A 69 -2.65 4.22 -5.80
CA PHE A 69 -3.08 2.83 -5.73
C PHE A 69 -4.14 2.69 -4.64
N ALA A 70 -5.21 1.97 -4.96
CA ALA A 70 -6.27 1.65 -4.01
C ALA A 70 -6.28 0.15 -3.76
N PHE A 71 -6.24 -0.23 -2.49
CA PHE A 71 -6.23 -1.62 -2.05
C PHE A 71 -7.55 -1.97 -1.39
N MET A 72 -8.10 -3.11 -1.75
CA MET A 72 -9.39 -3.56 -1.24
C MET A 72 -9.25 -4.02 0.21
N ALA A 73 -10.14 -3.52 1.06
CA ALA A 73 -10.27 -3.96 2.44
C ALA A 73 -11.54 -4.79 2.60
N LYS A 74 -11.49 -5.80 3.48
CA LYS A 74 -12.63 -6.71 3.68
C LYS A 74 -13.82 -6.04 4.36
N ASP A 75 -13.57 -5.00 5.17
CA ASP A 75 -14.59 -4.27 5.90
C ASP A 75 -14.10 -2.87 6.26
N ARG A 76 -14.98 -2.05 6.82
CA ARG A 76 -14.64 -0.67 7.20
C ARG A 76 -13.64 -0.63 8.35
N THR A 77 -13.70 -1.59 9.26
CA THR A 77 -12.73 -1.69 10.37
C THR A 77 -11.30 -1.86 9.83
N ALA A 78 -11.12 -2.66 8.78
CA ALA A 78 -9.82 -2.84 8.16
C ALA A 78 -9.31 -1.55 7.51
N VAL A 79 -10.21 -0.74 6.93
CA VAL A 79 -9.84 0.59 6.40
C VAL A 79 -9.34 1.49 7.52
N ASP A 80 -10.07 1.55 8.64
CA ASP A 80 -9.66 2.34 9.80
C ASP A 80 -8.31 1.90 10.34
N ALA A 81 -8.10 0.61 10.46
CA ALA A 81 -6.86 0.03 10.97
C ALA A 81 -5.67 0.29 10.01
N PHE A 82 -5.90 0.21 8.71
CA PHE A 82 -4.91 0.57 7.71
C PHE A 82 -4.44 2.03 7.91
N TYR A 83 -5.39 2.95 8.03
CA TYR A 83 -5.07 4.36 8.18
C TYR A 83 -4.21 4.61 9.42
N ALA A 84 -4.64 4.07 10.57
CA ALA A 84 -3.89 4.22 11.82
C ALA A 84 -2.48 3.62 11.72
N ALA A 85 -2.36 2.41 11.16
CA ALA A 85 -1.08 1.74 11.02
C ALA A 85 -0.15 2.47 10.06
N ALA A 86 -0.69 2.99 8.96
CA ALA A 86 0.09 3.72 7.96
C ALA A 86 0.64 5.03 8.51
N LEU A 87 -0.16 5.78 9.27
CA LEU A 87 0.32 7.00 9.92
C LEU A 87 1.41 6.69 10.93
N LYS A 88 1.22 5.64 11.73
CA LYS A 88 2.21 5.21 12.73
C LYS A 88 3.51 4.76 12.07
N ALA A 89 3.42 4.23 10.86
CA ALA A 89 4.59 3.76 10.10
C ALA A 89 5.29 4.87 9.30
N GLY A 90 4.88 6.12 9.47
CA GLY A 90 5.52 7.27 8.84
C GLY A 90 4.79 7.85 7.65
N GLY A 91 3.63 7.32 7.32
CA GLY A 91 2.77 7.90 6.28
C GLY A 91 2.15 9.22 6.72
N LYS A 92 1.63 9.96 5.77
CA LYS A 92 0.97 11.24 6.04
C LYS A 92 -0.50 11.17 5.65
N ASP A 93 -1.35 11.84 6.44
CA ASP A 93 -2.76 11.94 6.13
C ASP A 93 -2.99 12.57 4.75
N ASN A 94 -3.84 11.92 3.96
CA ASN A 94 -4.31 12.43 2.68
C ASN A 94 -5.83 12.22 2.52
N GLY A 95 -6.51 11.97 3.62
CA GLY A 95 -7.95 11.77 3.70
C GLY A 95 -8.30 10.72 4.74
N PRO A 96 -8.86 11.13 5.90
CA PRO A 96 -9.16 10.18 6.98
C PRO A 96 -10.27 9.20 6.58
N PRO A 97 -10.41 8.08 7.32
CA PRO A 97 -11.46 7.10 7.03
C PRO A 97 -12.85 7.71 7.05
N GLY A 98 -13.66 7.37 6.07
CA GLY A 98 -15.03 7.85 6.00
C GLY A 98 -15.68 7.51 4.67
N LEU A 99 -16.96 7.77 4.61
CA LEU A 99 -17.72 7.61 3.39
C LEU A 99 -17.36 8.69 2.37
N ARG A 100 -17.35 8.29 1.10
CA ARG A 100 -17.16 9.18 -0.05
C ARG A 100 -18.37 9.02 -0.98
N PRO A 101 -19.54 9.57 -0.58
CA PRO A 101 -20.79 9.32 -1.29
C PRO A 101 -20.79 9.84 -2.73
N HIS A 102 -19.91 10.80 -3.05
CA HIS A 102 -19.75 11.30 -4.41
C HIS A 102 -19.11 10.26 -5.36
N TYR A 103 -18.48 9.21 -4.81
CA TYR A 103 -18.03 8.07 -5.64
C TYR A 103 -19.14 7.04 -5.77
N HIS A 104 -19.68 6.56 -4.63
CA HIS A 104 -20.92 5.80 -4.54
C HIS A 104 -21.32 5.65 -3.05
N ALA A 105 -22.55 5.16 -2.82
CA ALA A 105 -23.18 5.19 -1.49
C ALA A 105 -22.39 4.45 -0.40
N ASN A 106 -21.70 3.36 -0.75
CA ASN A 106 -20.98 2.53 0.21
C ASN A 106 -19.46 2.65 0.08
N TYR A 107 -18.98 3.69 -0.60
CA TYR A 107 -17.54 3.89 -0.76
C TYR A 107 -16.96 4.40 0.56
N TYR A 108 -16.31 3.50 1.30
CA TYR A 108 -15.65 3.84 2.56
C TYR A 108 -14.15 3.71 2.36
N GLY A 109 -13.43 4.82 2.40
CA GLY A 109 -12.02 4.84 2.08
C GLY A 109 -11.19 5.69 3.03
N ALA A 110 -9.90 5.45 3.01
CA ALA A 110 -8.91 6.26 3.69
C ALA A 110 -7.68 6.38 2.81
N PHE A 111 -7.02 7.53 2.86
CA PHE A 111 -5.92 7.88 1.99
C PHE A 111 -4.72 8.33 2.81
N VAL A 112 -3.55 7.79 2.48
CA VAL A 112 -2.29 8.21 3.10
C VAL A 112 -1.25 8.42 2.01
N LEU A 113 -0.27 9.28 2.29
CA LEU A 113 0.90 9.38 1.44
C LEU A 113 1.96 8.45 1.97
N ASP A 114 2.55 7.67 1.08
CA ASP A 114 3.67 6.79 1.43
C ASP A 114 4.97 7.61 1.60
N PRO A 115 6.11 6.97 1.97
CA PRO A 115 7.36 7.72 2.16
C PRO A 115 7.84 8.52 0.95
N ASP A 116 7.43 8.16 -0.26
CA ASP A 116 7.79 8.89 -1.47
C ASP A 116 6.69 9.86 -1.94
N GLY A 117 5.60 9.99 -1.16
CA GLY A 117 4.51 10.91 -1.48
C GLY A 117 3.47 10.35 -2.43
N HIS A 118 3.43 9.04 -2.64
CA HIS A 118 2.39 8.41 -3.45
C HIS A 118 1.10 8.27 -2.66
N ASN A 119 -0.03 8.40 -3.34
CA ASN A 119 -1.36 8.32 -2.75
C ASN A 119 -1.79 6.85 -2.63
N ILE A 120 -1.80 6.35 -1.40
CA ILE A 120 -2.16 4.96 -1.09
C ILE A 120 -3.49 4.95 -0.36
N GLU A 121 -4.43 4.22 -0.92
CA GLU A 121 -5.81 4.15 -0.43
C GLU A 121 -6.16 2.74 0.01
N ALA A 122 -6.92 2.62 1.09
CA ALA A 122 -7.67 1.40 1.39
C ALA A 122 -9.15 1.70 1.23
N VAL A 123 -9.89 0.82 0.59
CA VAL A 123 -11.30 1.04 0.29
C VAL A 123 -12.13 -0.22 0.53
N CYS A 124 -13.31 -0.02 1.10
CA CYS A 124 -14.33 -1.05 1.27
C CYS A 124 -15.62 -0.56 0.61
N HIS A 125 -16.22 -1.41 -0.21
CA HIS A 125 -17.46 -1.09 -0.93
C HIS A 125 -18.71 -1.68 -0.26
N LEU A 126 -18.53 -2.41 0.83
CA LEU A 126 -19.63 -3.05 1.52
C LEU A 126 -20.35 -2.06 2.44
N PRO A 127 -21.67 -2.20 2.62
CA PRO A 127 -22.37 -1.41 3.64
C PRO A 127 -21.85 -1.74 5.05
N ALA A 128 -22.09 -0.82 5.98
CA ALA A 128 -21.65 -1.00 7.35
C ALA A 128 -22.36 -2.16 8.05
#